data_bed7187560f22544aeadb71ad4f44742
#
_entry.id   bed7187560f22544aeadb71ad4f44742
#
_cell.length_a   1.000
_cell.length_b   1.000
_cell.length_c   1.000
_cell.angle_alpha   90.00
_cell.angle_beta   90.00
_cell.angle_gamma   90.00
#
_symmetry.space_group_name_H-M   'P 1'
#
loop_
_entity.id
_entity.type
_entity.pdbx_description
1 polymer ?
#
loop_
_entity_poly.entity_id
_entity_poly.type
_entity_poly.pdbx_seq_one_letter_code
_entity_poly.pdbx_strand_id
1 'polypeptide(L)'
;MGTDMKEAVKQKYGQAALRAKTGGSTCCGAAPATDQHCCDPVTANLYEVAQIAQIPEEALLASLGCGNPTALAELHPGEVVLDLGSGGGIDVLLSARRVGPAGKAFGLDMTDQMLALANENKRKSGMTNVEFLKGEIEHIPLPENSIDVIISNCVINLSADKDRVLREAFRVLRPGGRFAVSDVVTRGEVPPQVRKSVLLWVGCIAGALEENEYRAKLAAAGFENIDLEPTRVYRLEDAREFLNREGVDVDAIAPQVDGKFISAFVRAVKPRT
;
A
#
# COMPACT_ATOMS: atom_id res chain seq x y z
N MET A 1 -22.07 -7.13 1.84
CA MET A 1 -20.90 -7.04 0.94
C MET A 1 -19.64 -6.52 1.63
N GLY A 2 -19.66 -5.44 2.44
CA GLY A 2 -18.44 -4.92 3.07
C GLY A 2 -17.78 -5.82 4.11
N THR A 3 -18.53 -6.53 4.91
CA THR A 3 -18.01 -7.42 5.98
C THR A 3 -17.31 -8.67 5.40
N ASP A 4 -17.78 -9.17 4.28
CA ASP A 4 -17.25 -10.38 3.61
C ASP A 4 -15.88 -10.05 2.95
N MET A 5 -15.76 -8.89 2.31
CA MET A 5 -14.49 -8.44 1.69
C MET A 5 -13.40 -8.18 2.74
N LYS A 6 -13.76 -7.55 3.86
CA LYS A 6 -12.84 -7.24 4.94
C LYS A 6 -12.28 -8.51 5.59
N GLU A 7 -13.13 -9.51 5.79
CA GLU A 7 -12.70 -10.80 6.34
C GLU A 7 -11.79 -11.56 5.37
N ALA A 8 -12.09 -11.54 4.07
CA ALA A 8 -11.23 -12.12 3.03
C ALA A 8 -9.83 -11.45 2.99
N VAL A 9 -9.79 -10.12 3.12
CA VAL A 9 -8.52 -9.37 3.23
C VAL A 9 -7.75 -9.80 4.48
N LYS A 10 -8.39 -9.85 5.66
CA LYS A 10 -7.74 -10.31 6.90
C LYS A 10 -7.14 -11.70 6.77
N GLN A 11 -7.89 -12.64 6.20
CA GLN A 11 -7.42 -14.02 6.02
C GLN A 11 -6.21 -14.08 5.07
N LYS A 12 -6.26 -13.40 3.92
CA LYS A 12 -5.17 -13.38 2.94
C LYS A 12 -3.89 -12.81 3.54
N TYR A 13 -3.97 -11.66 4.19
CA TYR A 13 -2.80 -11.00 4.78
C TYR A 13 -2.30 -11.74 6.03
N GLY A 14 -3.18 -12.30 6.86
CA GLY A 14 -2.79 -13.15 7.97
C GLY A 14 -2.00 -14.39 7.52
N GLN A 15 -2.41 -15.03 6.42
CA GLN A 15 -1.67 -16.15 5.82
C GLN A 15 -0.30 -15.70 5.26
N ALA A 16 -0.21 -14.52 4.64
CA ALA A 16 1.05 -13.98 4.14
C ALA A 16 2.05 -13.75 5.29
N ALA A 17 1.60 -13.19 6.42
CA ALA A 17 2.44 -13.01 7.61
C ALA A 17 2.98 -14.35 8.15
N LEU A 18 2.15 -15.39 8.19
CA LEU A 18 2.57 -16.73 8.64
C LEU A 18 3.62 -17.35 7.70
N ARG A 19 3.43 -17.21 6.39
CA ARG A 19 4.40 -17.69 5.39
C ARG A 19 5.75 -17.00 5.52
N ALA A 20 5.76 -15.66 5.69
CA ALA A 20 6.99 -14.90 5.89
C ALA A 20 7.79 -15.38 7.11
N LYS A 21 7.14 -15.79 8.20
CA LYS A 21 7.78 -16.35 9.40
C LYS A 21 8.39 -17.75 9.19
N THR A 22 7.84 -18.54 8.30
CA THR A 22 8.30 -19.92 8.05
C THR A 22 9.36 -20.03 6.96
N GLY A 23 9.87 -18.90 6.43
CA GLY A 23 10.84 -18.87 5.34
C GLY A 23 10.26 -19.34 3.99
N GLY A 24 8.95 -19.42 3.89
CA GLY A 24 8.27 -19.71 2.63
C GLY A 24 8.40 -18.51 1.72
N SER A 25 8.91 -18.71 0.50
CA SER A 25 8.96 -17.67 -0.55
C SER A 25 7.54 -17.18 -0.80
N THR A 26 7.23 -15.98 -0.31
CA THR A 26 6.21 -15.15 -0.94
C THR A 26 6.88 -14.57 -2.17
N CYS A 27 6.21 -14.58 -3.32
CA CYS A 27 6.77 -14.19 -4.61
C CYS A 27 7.28 -12.73 -4.72
N CYS A 28 7.57 -12.07 -3.63
CA CYS A 28 7.92 -10.63 -3.55
C CYS A 28 9.30 -10.33 -2.98
N GLY A 29 10.12 -11.34 -2.70
CA GLY A 29 11.50 -11.15 -2.21
C GLY A 29 12.51 -11.29 -3.34
N ALA A 30 13.65 -10.60 -3.24
CA ALA A 30 14.81 -10.73 -4.11
C ALA A 30 15.31 -12.19 -4.11
N ALA A 31 14.64 -13.08 -4.84
CA ALA A 31 15.14 -14.39 -5.16
C ALA A 31 16.16 -14.26 -6.30
N PRO A 32 17.28 -15.03 -6.26
CA PRO A 32 18.17 -15.09 -7.41
C PRO A 32 17.39 -15.57 -8.64
N ALA A 33 17.73 -15.03 -9.80
CA ALA A 33 17.03 -15.07 -11.09
C ALA A 33 16.73 -16.47 -11.70
N THR A 34 16.58 -17.52 -10.90
CA THR A 34 16.38 -18.89 -11.39
C THR A 34 14.95 -19.41 -11.30
N ASP A 35 14.03 -18.69 -10.61
CA ASP A 35 12.62 -19.08 -10.51
C ASP A 35 11.71 -17.97 -11.06
N GLN A 36 11.64 -17.85 -12.39
CA GLN A 36 10.83 -16.86 -13.12
C GLN A 36 9.31 -17.10 -13.03
N HIS A 37 8.83 -18.06 -12.24
CA HIS A 37 7.46 -18.57 -12.35
C HIS A 37 6.49 -18.10 -11.25
N CYS A 38 6.90 -17.24 -10.33
CA CYS A 38 6.08 -16.86 -9.17
C CYS A 38 5.93 -15.37 -8.88
N CYS A 39 6.49 -14.45 -9.67
CA CYS A 39 6.46 -13.03 -9.34
C CYS A 39 5.18 -12.35 -9.82
N ASP A 40 4.39 -11.87 -8.86
CA ASP A 40 3.32 -10.90 -9.11
C ASP A 40 3.95 -9.61 -9.65
N PRO A 41 3.64 -9.20 -10.91
CA PRO A 41 4.25 -8.02 -11.53
C PRO A 41 3.94 -6.71 -10.80
N VAL A 42 2.98 -6.68 -9.89
CA VAL A 42 2.62 -5.48 -9.12
C VAL A 42 3.59 -5.27 -7.97
N THR A 43 4.02 -6.33 -7.28
CA THR A 43 4.78 -6.25 -6.03
C THR A 43 6.29 -6.45 -6.20
N ALA A 44 6.78 -6.69 -7.41
CA ALA A 44 8.19 -6.95 -7.67
C ALA A 44 9.03 -5.67 -7.79
N ASN A 45 10.27 -5.70 -7.24
CA ASN A 45 11.30 -4.66 -7.40
C ASN A 45 10.90 -3.26 -6.89
N LEU A 46 10.23 -3.16 -5.76
CA LEU A 46 9.74 -1.89 -5.21
C LEU A 46 10.79 -1.11 -4.40
N TYR A 47 11.78 -1.79 -3.82
CA TYR A 47 12.76 -1.19 -2.92
C TYR A 47 14.18 -1.35 -3.45
N GLU A 48 15.01 -0.31 -3.29
CA GLU A 48 16.42 -0.35 -3.67
C GLU A 48 17.23 -1.29 -2.75
N VAL A 49 18.29 -1.89 -3.29
CA VAL A 49 19.18 -2.82 -2.56
C VAL A 49 19.72 -2.18 -1.26
N ALA A 50 20.07 -0.88 -1.29
CA ALA A 50 20.54 -0.14 -0.13
C ALA A 50 19.47 0.01 0.98
N GLN A 51 18.19 0.03 0.61
CA GLN A 51 17.07 0.09 1.56
C GLN A 51 16.82 -1.30 2.17
N ILE A 52 16.86 -2.34 1.34
CA ILE A 52 16.65 -3.74 1.73
C ILE A 52 17.72 -4.22 2.72
N ALA A 53 18.99 -3.90 2.47
CA ALA A 53 20.12 -4.31 3.31
C ALA A 53 20.03 -3.82 4.78
N GLN A 54 19.11 -2.92 5.06
CA GLN A 54 18.97 -2.28 6.37
C GLN A 54 17.73 -2.71 7.14
N ILE A 55 16.94 -3.64 6.63
CA ILE A 55 15.63 -4.04 7.16
C ILE A 55 15.62 -5.56 7.34
N PRO A 56 14.95 -6.11 8.37
CA PRO A 56 14.75 -7.54 8.48
C PRO A 56 14.10 -8.12 7.22
N GLU A 57 14.64 -9.25 6.75
CA GLU A 57 14.18 -9.92 5.53
C GLU A 57 12.68 -10.26 5.58
N GLU A 58 12.18 -10.65 6.75
CA GLU A 58 10.77 -10.99 6.95
C GLU A 58 9.83 -9.79 6.73
N ALA A 59 10.30 -8.56 6.95
CA ALA A 59 9.52 -7.36 6.63
C ALA A 59 9.36 -7.19 5.12
N LEU A 60 10.42 -7.48 4.36
CA LEU A 60 10.40 -7.45 2.89
C LEU A 60 9.50 -8.56 2.32
N LEU A 61 9.64 -9.79 2.84
CA LEU A 61 8.84 -10.95 2.40
C LEU A 61 7.34 -10.78 2.65
N ALA A 62 6.95 -9.99 3.63
CA ALA A 62 5.56 -9.68 3.94
C ALA A 62 5.00 -8.46 3.19
N SER A 63 5.82 -7.77 2.37
CA SER A 63 5.39 -6.62 1.59
C SER A 63 4.55 -7.05 0.39
N LEU A 64 3.34 -6.54 0.29
CA LEU A 64 2.38 -6.78 -0.80
C LEU A 64 1.95 -5.45 -1.47
N GLY A 65 2.76 -4.42 -1.38
CA GLY A 65 2.50 -3.11 -1.95
C GLY A 65 2.74 -3.02 -3.46
N CYS A 66 2.42 -1.88 -4.04
CA CYS A 66 2.57 -1.59 -5.47
C CYS A 66 3.54 -0.43 -5.76
N GLY A 67 4.22 0.10 -4.74
CA GLY A 67 5.14 1.21 -4.84
C GLY A 67 6.06 1.34 -3.64
N ASN A 68 6.85 2.42 -3.60
CA ASN A 68 7.72 2.78 -2.50
C ASN A 68 7.34 4.18 -1.97
N PRO A 69 6.29 4.27 -1.13
CA PRO A 69 5.80 5.56 -0.65
C PRO A 69 6.84 6.29 0.19
N THR A 70 7.72 5.59 0.90
CA THR A 70 8.75 6.21 1.72
C THR A 70 9.82 6.91 0.90
N ALA A 71 10.14 6.42 -0.31
CA ALA A 71 11.07 7.08 -1.21
C ALA A 71 10.50 8.37 -1.79
N LEU A 72 9.18 8.40 -2.02
CA LEU A 72 8.47 9.46 -2.72
C LEU A 72 7.88 10.53 -1.77
N ALA A 73 7.71 10.20 -0.48
CA ALA A 73 7.05 11.08 0.50
C ALA A 73 7.91 12.26 1.01
N GLU A 74 9.20 12.33 0.63
CA GLU A 74 10.14 13.40 1.06
C GLU A 74 10.12 13.62 2.59
N LEU A 75 10.33 12.56 3.35
CA LEU A 75 10.29 12.61 4.82
C LEU A 75 11.45 13.42 5.38
N HIS A 76 11.17 14.32 6.35
CA HIS A 76 12.16 15.19 6.99
C HIS A 76 12.45 14.75 8.44
N PRO A 77 13.67 15.02 8.95
CA PRO A 77 14.00 14.76 10.35
C PRO A 77 13.03 15.43 11.33
N GLY A 78 12.58 14.67 12.33
CA GLY A 78 11.68 15.15 13.38
C GLY A 78 10.18 14.98 13.05
N GLU A 79 9.81 14.58 11.84
CA GLU A 79 8.41 14.37 11.47
C GLU A 79 7.79 13.14 12.14
N VAL A 80 6.47 13.21 12.33
CA VAL A 80 5.63 12.10 12.78
C VAL A 80 4.91 11.52 11.57
N VAL A 81 5.21 10.27 11.25
CA VAL A 81 4.69 9.54 10.09
C VAL A 81 3.69 8.48 10.52
N LEU A 82 2.61 8.31 9.76
CA LEU A 82 1.66 7.21 9.91
C LEU A 82 1.58 6.42 8.61
N ASP A 83 1.81 5.12 8.70
CA ASP A 83 1.61 4.16 7.60
C ASP A 83 0.26 3.45 7.78
N LEU A 84 -0.64 3.60 6.80
CA LEU A 84 -1.95 2.97 6.78
C LEU A 84 -1.86 1.57 6.16
N GLY A 85 -2.13 0.53 6.95
CA GLY A 85 -2.00 -0.86 6.55
C GLY A 85 -0.53 -1.30 6.48
N SER A 86 0.18 -1.11 7.58
CA SER A 86 1.64 -1.25 7.64
C SER A 86 2.18 -2.66 7.44
N GLY A 87 1.32 -3.69 7.45
CA GLY A 87 1.73 -5.08 7.26
C GLY A 87 2.87 -5.50 8.19
N GLY A 88 3.93 -6.09 7.64
CA GLY A 88 5.15 -6.49 8.36
C GLY A 88 6.06 -5.33 8.80
N GLY A 89 5.68 -4.07 8.52
CA GLY A 89 6.31 -2.86 9.03
C GLY A 89 7.46 -2.30 8.21
N ILE A 90 7.65 -2.73 6.95
CA ILE A 90 8.77 -2.28 6.11
C ILE A 90 8.80 -0.76 5.94
N ASP A 91 7.68 -0.16 5.52
CA ASP A 91 7.60 1.28 5.26
C ASP A 91 7.68 2.10 6.55
N VAL A 92 7.20 1.55 7.69
CA VAL A 92 7.35 2.16 9.01
C VAL A 92 8.82 2.21 9.46
N LEU A 93 9.56 1.10 9.30
CA LEU A 93 10.98 1.03 9.66
C LEU A 93 11.82 1.97 8.78
N LEU A 94 11.55 2.02 7.47
CA LEU A 94 12.19 2.97 6.55
C LEU A 94 11.89 4.41 6.94
N SER A 95 10.63 4.73 7.26
CA SER A 95 10.20 6.05 7.71
C SER A 95 10.90 6.47 9.00
N ALA A 96 10.94 5.57 10.00
CA ALA A 96 11.57 5.84 11.29
C ALA A 96 13.05 6.20 11.17
N ARG A 97 13.77 5.58 10.22
CA ARG A 97 15.16 5.94 9.92
C ARG A 97 15.29 7.33 9.33
N ARG A 98 14.42 7.66 8.36
CA ARG A 98 14.45 8.95 7.66
C ARG A 98 14.13 10.11 8.57
N VAL A 99 13.12 9.96 9.44
CA VAL A 99 12.74 11.01 10.38
C VAL A 99 13.69 11.11 11.58
N GLY A 100 14.53 10.10 11.79
CA GLY A 100 15.56 10.08 12.84
C GLY A 100 14.98 10.03 14.26
N PRO A 101 15.84 10.10 15.30
CA PRO A 101 15.45 9.88 16.70
C PRO A 101 14.51 10.97 17.27
N ALA A 102 14.45 12.14 16.65
CA ALA A 102 13.53 13.23 17.04
C ALA A 102 12.13 13.07 16.41
N GLY A 103 12.01 12.23 15.37
CA GLY A 103 10.74 11.90 14.72
C GLY A 103 10.16 10.60 15.23
N LYS A 104 8.97 10.24 14.74
CA LYS A 104 8.28 9.02 15.10
C LYS A 104 7.56 8.41 13.90
N ALA A 105 7.55 7.09 13.80
CA ALA A 105 6.78 6.37 12.80
C ALA A 105 5.76 5.45 13.46
N PHE A 106 4.50 5.60 13.07
CA PHE A 106 3.40 4.74 13.45
C PHE A 106 3.03 3.82 12.30
N GLY A 107 2.76 2.54 12.59
CA GLY A 107 2.15 1.60 11.65
C GLY A 107 0.77 1.19 12.14
N LEU A 108 -0.25 1.33 11.32
CA LEU A 108 -1.61 0.89 11.61
C LEU A 108 -1.93 -0.36 10.79
N ASP A 109 -2.36 -1.44 11.46
CA ASP A 109 -2.84 -2.64 10.78
C ASP A 109 -4.02 -3.27 11.56
N MET A 110 -4.92 -3.93 10.83
CA MET A 110 -6.10 -4.57 11.42
C MET A 110 -5.86 -6.04 11.78
N THR A 111 -4.76 -6.65 11.33
CA THR A 111 -4.47 -8.08 11.51
C THR A 111 -3.48 -8.35 12.62
N ASP A 112 -3.81 -9.25 13.55
CA ASP A 112 -2.94 -9.60 14.67
C ASP A 112 -1.63 -10.26 14.19
N GLN A 113 -1.70 -11.04 13.12
CA GLN A 113 -0.55 -11.73 12.55
C GLN A 113 0.48 -10.76 11.97
N MET A 114 0.02 -9.73 11.24
CA MET A 114 0.89 -8.68 10.71
C MET A 114 1.50 -7.84 11.83
N LEU A 115 0.71 -7.44 12.81
CA LEU A 115 1.21 -6.70 13.98
C LEU A 115 2.25 -7.48 14.78
N ALA A 116 2.03 -8.79 14.95
CA ALA A 116 3.01 -9.65 15.62
C ALA A 116 4.33 -9.72 14.83
N LEU A 117 4.27 -9.81 13.51
CA LEU A 117 5.44 -9.79 12.64
C LEU A 117 6.14 -8.42 12.67
N ALA A 118 5.38 -7.34 12.56
CA ALA A 118 5.89 -5.97 12.59
C ALA A 118 6.61 -5.65 13.91
N ASN A 119 6.07 -6.08 15.06
CA ASN A 119 6.72 -5.92 16.36
C ASN A 119 7.99 -6.75 16.48
N GLU A 120 8.03 -7.95 15.89
CA GLU A 120 9.26 -8.75 15.83
C GLU A 120 10.32 -8.05 14.98
N ASN A 121 9.95 -7.51 13.81
CA ASN A 121 10.84 -6.76 12.93
C ASN A 121 11.36 -5.46 13.61
N LYS A 122 10.51 -4.75 14.34
CA LYS A 122 10.91 -3.63 15.19
C LYS A 122 11.98 -4.05 16.20
N ARG A 123 11.77 -5.15 16.92
CA ARG A 123 12.74 -5.68 17.89
C ARG A 123 14.07 -6.03 17.23
N LYS A 124 14.05 -6.70 16.07
CA LYS A 124 15.25 -7.05 15.30
C LYS A 124 16.00 -5.81 14.80
N SER A 125 15.29 -4.76 14.40
CA SER A 125 15.89 -3.51 13.92
C SER A 125 16.50 -2.63 15.02
N GLY A 126 16.16 -2.87 16.29
CA GLY A 126 16.59 -2.04 17.43
C GLY A 126 16.00 -0.61 17.46
N MET A 127 15.03 -0.29 16.61
CA MET A 127 14.46 1.05 16.54
C MET A 127 13.53 1.34 17.71
N THR A 128 13.69 2.52 18.34
CA THR A 128 12.89 2.96 19.50
C THR A 128 11.79 3.95 19.11
N ASN A 129 11.90 4.61 17.97
CA ASN A 129 10.97 5.62 17.47
C ASN A 129 9.86 5.05 16.56
N VAL A 130 9.53 3.77 16.75
CA VAL A 130 8.48 3.04 16.01
C VAL A 130 7.39 2.57 16.97
N GLU A 131 6.13 2.67 16.54
CA GLU A 131 4.98 2.13 17.28
C GLU A 131 3.98 1.50 16.31
N PHE A 132 3.50 0.28 16.62
CA PHE A 132 2.46 -0.38 15.85
C PHE A 132 1.13 -0.36 16.59
N LEU A 133 0.08 0.05 15.91
CA LEU A 133 -1.27 0.23 16.41
C LEU A 133 -2.21 -0.79 15.76
N LYS A 134 -3.05 -1.42 16.56
CA LYS A 134 -4.16 -2.22 16.05
C LYS A 134 -5.36 -1.33 15.77
N GLY A 135 -5.85 -1.37 14.54
CA GLY A 135 -7.02 -0.60 14.14
C GLY A 135 -7.34 -0.71 12.66
N GLU A 136 -8.41 -0.09 12.27
CA GLU A 136 -8.89 -0.02 10.90
C GLU A 136 -8.61 1.36 10.33
N ILE A 137 -8.29 1.44 9.04
CA ILE A 137 -7.98 2.71 8.37
C ILE A 137 -9.18 3.65 8.29
N GLU A 138 -10.41 3.12 8.43
CA GLU A 138 -11.66 3.86 8.55
C GLU A 138 -11.88 4.48 9.94
N HIS A 139 -11.06 4.10 10.95
CA HIS A 139 -11.13 4.59 12.34
C HIS A 139 -9.72 4.61 12.95
N ILE A 140 -8.95 5.63 12.61
CA ILE A 140 -7.55 5.73 13.03
C ILE A 140 -7.49 6.06 14.53
N PRO A 141 -6.85 5.22 15.39
CA PRO A 141 -6.81 5.40 16.86
C PRO A 141 -5.76 6.43 17.27
N LEU A 142 -5.72 7.57 16.60
CA LEU A 142 -4.85 8.69 16.89
C LEU A 142 -5.65 9.98 16.99
N PRO A 143 -5.18 10.97 17.79
CA PRO A 143 -5.81 12.28 17.90
C PRO A 143 -5.84 13.02 16.56
N GLU A 144 -6.76 13.97 16.44
CA GLU A 144 -6.72 14.92 15.34
C GLU A 144 -5.43 15.76 15.38
N ASN A 145 -4.96 16.20 14.20
CA ASN A 145 -3.81 17.09 14.07
C ASN A 145 -2.53 16.57 14.77
N SER A 146 -2.28 15.25 14.75
CA SER A 146 -1.13 14.62 15.41
C SER A 146 -0.04 14.10 14.46
N ILE A 147 -0.31 14.02 13.16
CA ILE A 147 0.54 13.40 12.14
C ILE A 147 1.01 14.45 11.13
N ASP A 148 2.30 14.43 10.79
CA ASP A 148 2.88 15.32 9.77
C ASP A 148 2.73 14.71 8.36
N VAL A 149 2.93 13.39 8.23
CA VAL A 149 2.87 12.69 6.95
C VAL A 149 2.11 11.38 7.09
N ILE A 150 1.13 11.15 6.22
CA ILE A 150 0.52 9.84 6.01
C ILE A 150 1.14 9.21 4.78
N ILE A 151 1.57 7.95 4.92
CA ILE A 151 1.93 7.07 3.83
C ILE A 151 1.00 5.86 3.78
N SER A 152 0.93 5.18 2.64
CA SER A 152 0.25 3.91 2.48
C SER A 152 0.73 3.23 1.20
N ASN A 153 0.66 1.91 1.14
CA ASN A 153 1.09 1.13 0.00
C ASN A 153 0.01 0.13 -0.43
N CYS A 154 -0.84 0.52 -1.38
CA CYS A 154 -1.93 -0.29 -1.95
C CYS A 154 -3.02 -0.73 -0.96
N VAL A 155 -3.24 -0.03 0.13
CA VAL A 155 -4.20 -0.44 1.17
C VAL A 155 -5.56 0.26 1.04
N ILE A 156 -5.57 1.52 0.61
CA ILE A 156 -6.82 2.31 0.50
C ILE A 156 -7.80 1.63 -0.46
N ASN A 157 -7.30 1.02 -1.52
CA ASN A 157 -8.09 0.25 -2.47
C ASN A 157 -8.85 -0.93 -1.85
N LEU A 158 -8.37 -1.47 -0.74
CA LEU A 158 -9.00 -2.60 -0.03
C LEU A 158 -10.18 -2.18 0.84
N SER A 159 -10.31 -0.89 1.17
CA SER A 159 -11.43 -0.38 1.94
C SER A 159 -12.72 -0.32 1.11
N ALA A 160 -13.84 -0.70 1.73
CA ALA A 160 -15.17 -0.53 1.16
C ALA A 160 -15.69 0.91 1.31
N ASP A 161 -15.17 1.69 2.26
CA ASP A 161 -15.55 3.08 2.53
C ASP A 161 -14.33 4.01 2.44
N LYS A 162 -13.89 4.26 1.21
CA LYS A 162 -12.75 5.11 0.92
C LYS A 162 -12.97 6.57 1.35
N ASP A 163 -14.20 7.05 1.27
CA ASP A 163 -14.53 8.41 1.72
C ASP A 163 -14.27 8.57 3.22
N ARG A 164 -14.58 7.54 4.01
CA ARG A 164 -14.28 7.54 5.43
C ARG A 164 -12.78 7.46 5.70
N VAL A 165 -12.06 6.63 4.97
CA VAL A 165 -10.59 6.56 5.08
C VAL A 165 -9.96 7.93 4.84
N LEU A 166 -10.35 8.62 3.76
CA LEU A 166 -9.79 9.93 3.43
C LEU A 166 -10.17 11.01 4.46
N ARG A 167 -11.39 10.97 5.01
CA ARG A 167 -11.78 11.86 6.13
C ARG A 167 -10.97 11.59 7.40
N GLU A 168 -10.71 10.33 7.75
CA GLU A 168 -9.88 9.98 8.90
C GLU A 168 -8.41 10.38 8.70
N ALA A 169 -7.87 10.16 7.50
CA ALA A 169 -6.55 10.64 7.13
C ALA A 169 -6.44 12.17 7.26
N PHE A 170 -7.44 12.89 6.75
CA PHE A 170 -7.52 14.35 6.90
C PHE A 170 -7.62 14.78 8.37
N ARG A 171 -8.42 14.07 9.18
CA ARG A 171 -8.60 14.39 10.60
C ARG A 171 -7.28 14.32 11.38
N VAL A 172 -6.52 13.22 11.21
CA VAL A 172 -5.28 13.01 11.99
C VAL A 172 -4.10 13.83 11.50
N LEU A 173 -4.08 14.25 10.23
CA LEU A 173 -3.03 15.14 9.71
C LEU A 173 -3.11 16.52 10.36
N ARG A 174 -1.95 17.10 10.65
CA ARG A 174 -1.81 18.50 11.08
C ARG A 174 -2.12 19.46 9.94
N PRO A 175 -2.55 20.70 10.21
CA PRO A 175 -2.54 21.74 9.17
C PRO A 175 -1.18 21.83 8.49
N GLY A 176 -1.15 21.78 7.17
CA GLY A 176 0.06 21.68 6.35
C GLY A 176 0.64 20.25 6.25
N GLY A 177 0.04 19.27 6.89
CA GLY A 177 0.46 17.87 6.80
C GLY A 177 0.20 17.25 5.41
N ARG A 178 0.99 16.25 5.05
CA ARG A 178 1.04 15.65 3.71
C ARG A 178 0.41 14.25 3.70
N PHE A 179 -0.39 14.00 2.68
CA PHE A 179 -0.86 12.68 2.28
C PHE A 179 -0.02 12.24 1.08
N ALA A 180 0.67 11.10 1.17
CA ALA A 180 1.68 10.66 0.23
C ALA A 180 1.66 9.13 0.10
N VAL A 181 0.79 8.59 -0.77
CA VAL A 181 0.51 7.16 -0.85
C VAL A 181 0.80 6.60 -2.24
N SER A 182 1.19 5.33 -2.30
CA SER A 182 1.26 4.56 -3.54
C SER A 182 0.02 3.70 -3.66
N ASP A 183 -0.74 3.87 -4.75
CA ASP A 183 -1.96 3.09 -5.00
C ASP A 183 -2.08 2.72 -6.48
N VAL A 184 -2.81 1.63 -6.76
CA VAL A 184 -3.24 1.33 -8.12
C VAL A 184 -4.46 2.16 -8.45
N VAL A 185 -4.43 2.85 -9.59
CA VAL A 185 -5.58 3.61 -10.11
C VAL A 185 -5.87 3.20 -11.55
N THR A 186 -7.06 3.57 -12.04
CA THR A 186 -7.42 3.35 -13.46
C THR A 186 -7.48 4.66 -14.22
N ARG A 187 -7.05 4.62 -15.48
CA ARG A 187 -7.23 5.72 -16.44
C ARG A 187 -8.44 5.47 -17.31
N GLY A 188 -9.47 6.29 -17.12
CA GLY A 188 -10.76 6.14 -17.76
C GLY A 188 -11.54 4.92 -17.27
N GLU A 189 -12.71 4.72 -17.84
CA GLU A 189 -13.61 3.64 -17.42
C GLU A 189 -13.08 2.25 -17.79
N VAL A 190 -13.18 1.34 -16.85
CA VAL A 190 -12.95 -0.10 -17.05
C VAL A 190 -14.30 -0.80 -16.85
N PRO A 191 -14.77 -1.56 -17.86
CA PRO A 191 -16.05 -2.26 -17.76
C PRO A 191 -16.12 -3.17 -16.54
N PRO A 192 -17.27 -3.22 -15.81
CA PRO A 192 -17.41 -4.01 -14.58
C PRO A 192 -17.09 -5.50 -14.76
N GLN A 193 -17.42 -6.07 -15.93
CA GLN A 193 -17.12 -7.47 -16.25
C GLN A 193 -15.61 -7.73 -16.32
N VAL A 194 -14.87 -6.78 -16.87
CA VAL A 194 -13.41 -6.86 -16.99
C VAL A 194 -12.75 -6.64 -15.64
N ARG A 195 -13.25 -5.69 -14.82
CA ARG A 195 -12.81 -5.55 -13.43
C ARG A 195 -12.87 -6.87 -12.68
N LYS A 196 -13.98 -7.61 -12.78
CA LYS A 196 -14.12 -8.92 -12.12
C LYS A 196 -13.07 -9.93 -12.56
N SER A 197 -12.71 -9.97 -13.83
CA SER A 197 -11.72 -10.91 -14.36
C SER A 197 -10.29 -10.52 -13.97
N VAL A 198 -9.99 -9.24 -13.97
CA VAL A 198 -8.70 -8.69 -13.54
C VAL A 198 -8.55 -8.73 -12.01
N LEU A 199 -9.65 -8.79 -11.26
CA LEU A 199 -9.69 -8.92 -9.80
C LEU A 199 -9.11 -10.25 -9.28
N LEU A 200 -9.21 -11.31 -10.06
CA LEU A 200 -8.55 -12.58 -9.74
C LEU A 200 -7.03 -12.43 -9.79
N TRP A 201 -6.54 -11.51 -10.62
CA TRP A 201 -5.12 -11.34 -10.84
C TRP A 201 -4.42 -10.46 -9.78
N VAL A 202 -5.02 -9.35 -9.39
CA VAL A 202 -4.34 -8.39 -8.49
C VAL A 202 -5.29 -8.02 -7.36
N GLY A 203 -5.11 -8.60 -6.19
CA GLY A 203 -5.96 -8.33 -5.03
C GLY A 203 -6.12 -6.84 -4.65
N CYS A 204 -5.23 -5.97 -5.13
CA CYS A 204 -5.28 -4.51 -4.94
C CYS A 204 -6.11 -3.77 -5.99
N ILE A 205 -6.39 -4.37 -7.17
CA ILE A 205 -7.14 -3.73 -8.27
C ILE A 205 -8.66 -3.75 -8.03
N ALA A 206 -9.15 -4.64 -7.18
CA ALA A 206 -10.59 -4.80 -6.92
C ALA A 206 -11.30 -3.50 -6.57
N GLY A 207 -10.62 -2.63 -5.85
CA GLY A 207 -11.12 -1.36 -5.44
C GLY A 207 -10.43 -0.15 -6.05
N ALA A 208 -9.59 -0.35 -7.08
CA ALA A 208 -8.86 0.76 -7.71
C ALA A 208 -9.85 1.84 -8.20
N LEU A 209 -9.63 3.06 -7.73
CA LEU A 209 -10.38 4.22 -8.14
C LEU A 209 -9.94 4.68 -9.54
N GLU A 210 -10.85 5.26 -10.28
CA GLU A 210 -10.51 6.04 -11.45
C GLU A 210 -9.79 7.33 -11.00
N GLU A 211 -8.83 7.79 -11.77
CA GLU A 211 -7.92 8.90 -11.45
C GLU A 211 -8.68 10.19 -11.04
N ASN A 212 -9.73 10.55 -11.79
CA ASN A 212 -10.54 11.74 -11.46
C ASN A 212 -11.45 11.50 -10.25
N GLU A 213 -11.95 10.28 -10.06
CA GLU A 213 -12.72 9.92 -8.86
C GLU A 213 -11.84 10.05 -7.60
N TYR A 214 -10.58 9.61 -7.67
CA TYR A 214 -9.66 9.74 -6.54
C TYR A 214 -9.41 11.22 -6.19
N ARG A 215 -9.16 12.06 -7.22
CA ARG A 215 -9.02 13.51 -7.04
C ARG A 215 -10.26 14.13 -6.40
N ALA A 216 -11.43 13.78 -6.88
CA ALA A 216 -12.70 14.30 -6.36
C ALA A 216 -12.93 13.90 -4.88
N LYS A 217 -12.62 12.65 -4.51
CA LYS A 217 -12.75 12.17 -3.13
C LYS A 217 -11.76 12.85 -2.17
N LEU A 218 -10.52 13.07 -2.59
CA LEU A 218 -9.53 13.84 -1.81
C LEU A 218 -10.01 15.28 -1.60
N ALA A 219 -10.46 15.94 -2.65
CA ALA A 219 -11.00 17.31 -2.57
C ALA A 219 -12.23 17.38 -1.65
N ALA A 220 -13.15 16.41 -1.73
CA ALA A 220 -14.31 16.30 -0.86
C ALA A 220 -13.95 16.07 0.62
N ALA A 221 -12.82 15.43 0.90
CA ALA A 221 -12.29 15.27 2.26
C ALA A 221 -11.61 16.55 2.80
N GLY A 222 -11.38 17.57 1.95
CA GLY A 222 -10.77 18.85 2.32
C GLY A 222 -9.32 19.02 1.91
N PHE A 223 -8.73 18.05 1.20
CA PHE A 223 -7.35 18.14 0.72
C PHE A 223 -7.21 19.13 -0.45
N GLU A 224 -6.05 19.76 -0.51
CA GLU A 224 -5.61 20.65 -1.59
C GLU A 224 -4.29 20.15 -2.23
N ASN A 225 -3.86 20.77 -3.32
CA ASN A 225 -2.62 20.44 -4.04
C ASN A 225 -2.56 18.96 -4.42
N ILE A 226 -3.69 18.45 -4.93
CA ILE A 226 -3.86 17.04 -5.26
C ILE A 226 -3.13 16.72 -6.56
N ASP A 227 -2.17 15.81 -6.49
CA ASP A 227 -1.39 15.31 -7.62
C ASP A 227 -1.39 13.78 -7.67
N LEU A 228 -1.49 13.22 -8.87
CA LEU A 228 -1.37 11.79 -9.13
C LEU A 228 -0.28 11.59 -10.19
N GLU A 229 0.88 11.15 -9.76
CA GLU A 229 2.04 10.88 -10.61
C GLU A 229 2.12 9.38 -10.93
N PRO A 230 2.00 8.97 -12.21
CA PRO A 230 2.18 7.59 -12.60
C PRO A 230 3.60 7.12 -12.34
N THR A 231 3.74 6.01 -11.61
CA THR A 231 5.04 5.39 -11.32
C THR A 231 5.27 4.11 -12.12
N ARG A 232 4.19 3.41 -12.50
CA ARG A 232 4.25 2.19 -13.32
C ARG A 232 2.97 2.01 -14.11
N VAL A 233 3.08 1.60 -15.37
CA VAL A 233 1.95 1.20 -16.21
C VAL A 233 1.93 -0.31 -16.31
N TYR A 234 0.81 -0.94 -15.97
CA TYR A 234 0.62 -2.39 -16.08
C TYR A 234 0.14 -2.76 -17.48
N ARG A 235 0.86 -3.68 -18.12
CA ARG A 235 0.47 -4.28 -19.39
C ARG A 235 -0.13 -5.66 -19.16
N LEU A 236 -1.19 -5.99 -19.86
CA LEU A 236 -1.78 -7.32 -19.77
C LEU A 236 -0.81 -8.42 -20.21
N GLU A 237 0.11 -8.11 -21.12
CA GLU A 237 1.13 -9.04 -21.55
C GLU A 237 2.01 -9.55 -20.41
N ASP A 238 2.34 -8.67 -19.42
CA ASP A 238 3.14 -9.02 -18.25
C ASP A 238 2.43 -10.05 -17.35
N ALA A 239 1.12 -10.18 -17.50
CA ALA A 239 0.27 -11.08 -16.72
C ALA A 239 -0.35 -12.22 -17.55
N ARG A 240 -0.06 -12.30 -18.82
CA ARG A 240 -0.72 -13.23 -19.78
C ARG A 240 -0.75 -14.67 -19.27
N GLU A 241 0.40 -15.20 -18.85
CA GLU A 241 0.47 -16.58 -18.38
C GLU A 241 -0.38 -16.85 -17.14
N PHE A 242 -0.40 -15.90 -16.21
CA PHE A 242 -1.21 -16.00 -15.00
C PHE A 242 -2.70 -15.94 -15.34
N LEU A 243 -3.12 -14.96 -16.14
CA LEU A 243 -4.53 -14.77 -16.53
C LEU A 243 -5.05 -15.97 -17.33
N ASN A 244 -4.26 -16.53 -18.25
CA ASN A 244 -4.62 -17.70 -19.00
C ASN A 244 -4.81 -18.95 -18.11
N ARG A 245 -3.98 -19.11 -17.05
CA ARG A 245 -4.15 -20.18 -16.07
C ARG A 245 -5.46 -20.06 -15.29
N GLU A 246 -5.88 -18.84 -15.02
CA GLU A 246 -7.16 -18.55 -14.33
C GLU A 246 -8.37 -18.56 -15.30
N GLY A 247 -8.18 -18.96 -16.55
CA GLY A 247 -9.24 -19.08 -17.55
C GLY A 247 -9.73 -17.76 -18.14
N VAL A 248 -8.91 -16.70 -18.05
CA VAL A 248 -9.22 -15.38 -18.62
C VAL A 248 -8.67 -15.31 -20.03
N ASP A 249 -9.54 -15.02 -21.00
CA ASP A 249 -9.14 -14.74 -22.39
C ASP A 249 -8.54 -13.33 -22.47
N VAL A 250 -7.20 -13.26 -22.43
CA VAL A 250 -6.46 -12.00 -22.43
C VAL A 250 -6.68 -11.22 -23.73
N ASP A 251 -6.78 -11.88 -24.88
CA ASP A 251 -6.94 -11.20 -26.17
C ASP A 251 -8.32 -10.55 -26.30
N ALA A 252 -9.34 -11.13 -25.68
CA ALA A 252 -10.69 -10.55 -25.65
C ALA A 252 -10.78 -9.30 -24.76
N ILE A 253 -9.99 -9.20 -23.68
CA ILE A 253 -10.05 -8.07 -22.75
C ILE A 253 -9.00 -6.99 -23.04
N ALA A 254 -7.89 -7.31 -23.70
CA ALA A 254 -6.78 -6.40 -23.96
C ALA A 254 -7.20 -5.06 -24.57
N PRO A 255 -8.04 -4.99 -25.61
CA PRO A 255 -8.45 -3.72 -26.23
C PRO A 255 -9.15 -2.77 -25.26
N GLN A 256 -9.73 -3.30 -24.17
CA GLN A 256 -10.52 -2.54 -23.20
C GLN A 256 -9.73 -2.07 -22.00
N VAL A 257 -8.61 -2.75 -21.66
CA VAL A 257 -7.94 -2.53 -20.36
C VAL A 257 -6.42 -2.41 -20.43
N ASP A 258 -5.77 -2.77 -21.55
CA ASP A 258 -4.31 -2.69 -21.62
C ASP A 258 -3.80 -1.26 -21.38
N GLY A 259 -2.86 -1.13 -20.45
CA GLY A 259 -2.31 0.17 -20.04
C GLY A 259 -3.26 1.09 -19.27
N LYS A 260 -4.48 0.66 -18.95
CA LYS A 260 -5.40 1.46 -18.12
C LYS A 260 -5.14 1.35 -16.63
N PHE A 261 -4.51 0.28 -16.16
CA PHE A 261 -4.12 0.16 -14.76
C PHE A 261 -2.70 0.70 -14.57
N ILE A 262 -2.56 1.58 -13.61
CA ILE A 262 -1.27 2.19 -13.27
C ILE A 262 -1.04 2.18 -11.77
N SER A 263 0.19 1.98 -11.31
CA SER A 263 0.59 2.47 -9.99
C SER A 263 0.78 3.96 -10.09
N ALA A 264 0.24 4.68 -9.13
CA ALA A 264 0.40 6.12 -9.02
C ALA A 264 0.87 6.49 -7.62
N PHE A 265 1.74 7.49 -7.54
CA PHE A 265 2.01 8.19 -6.31
C PHE A 265 1.01 9.34 -6.16
N VAL A 266 0.18 9.26 -5.13
CA VAL A 266 -0.90 10.20 -4.86
C VAL A 266 -0.46 11.13 -3.75
N ARG A 267 -0.41 12.43 -4.04
CA ARG A 267 -0.05 13.49 -3.10
C ARG A 267 -1.22 14.42 -2.87
N ALA A 268 -1.34 14.86 -1.62
CA ALA A 268 -2.27 15.93 -1.27
C ALA A 268 -1.82 16.58 0.04
N VAL A 269 -2.31 17.78 0.34
CA VAL A 269 -1.94 18.55 1.53
C VAL A 269 -3.20 18.96 2.28
N LYS A 270 -3.19 18.84 3.62
CA LYS A 270 -4.19 19.48 4.46
C LYS A 270 -3.89 20.98 4.53
N PRO A 271 -4.86 21.86 4.24
CA PRO A 271 -4.66 23.31 4.33
C PRO A 271 -4.08 23.75 5.67
N ARG A 272 -3.36 24.89 5.69
CA ARG A 272 -2.76 25.44 6.92
C ARG A 272 -3.74 26.26 7.75
N THR A 273 -4.90 26.53 7.22
CA THR A 273 -5.97 27.33 7.87
C THR A 273 -7.21 26.52 8.09
#